data_f8ebdf01a89dd57a7c1895391e6be57f
#
_entry.id   f8ebdf01a89dd57a7c1895391e6be57f
#
_cell.length_a   1.000
_cell.length_b   1.000
_cell.length_c   1.000
_cell.angle_alpha   90.00
_cell.angle_beta   90.00
_cell.angle_gamma   90.00
#
_symmetry.space_group_name_H-M   'P 1'
#
loop_
_entity.id
_entity.type
_entity.pdbx_description
1 polymer ?
#
loop_
_entity_poly.entity_id
_entity_poly.type
_entity_poly.pdbx_seq_one_letter_code
_entity_poly.pdbx_strand_id
1 'polypeptide(L)'
;MSFFYNQLEDFLKEYEVDIPISDVEAFEKYRNYNKVYNKLEIAKFQNLDANPFPCFPKKFPIVSKPIINLFGMGLNAFKISSKKKFIDHLPTNNFWCEFLEGDHLGWDFVIRDGKIIYYVCFYGKKLNFGTFKYWSQIESPKILDNIEKIIDYYFKGYTGMVNMETLGNYVIEVHLRMGDIKTCDL
;
A
#
# COMPACT_ATOMS: atom_id res chain seq x y z
N MET A 1 -20.93 -14.74 -4.96
CA MET A 1 -19.80 -14.18 -5.74
C MET A 1 -20.17 -12.74 -6.07
N SER A 2 -19.40 -11.76 -5.63
CA SER A 2 -19.80 -10.35 -5.75
C SER A 2 -19.74 -9.86 -7.20
N PHE A 3 -20.55 -8.86 -7.55
CA PHE A 3 -20.58 -8.20 -8.87
C PHE A 3 -19.17 -7.76 -9.33
N PHE A 4 -18.32 -7.38 -8.40
CA PHE A 4 -16.92 -7.02 -8.64
C PHE A 4 -16.09 -8.15 -9.27
N TYR A 5 -16.19 -9.37 -8.76
CA TYR A 5 -15.43 -10.50 -9.31
C TYR A 5 -15.81 -10.84 -10.74
N ASN A 6 -17.09 -10.75 -11.08
CA ASN A 6 -17.53 -11.02 -12.45
C ASN A 6 -16.97 -9.98 -13.44
N GLN A 7 -17.01 -8.69 -13.09
CA GLN A 7 -16.42 -7.62 -13.91
C GLN A 7 -14.90 -7.74 -14.02
N LEU A 8 -14.24 -8.14 -12.93
CA LEU A 8 -12.81 -8.38 -12.93
C LEU A 8 -12.43 -9.57 -13.81
N GLU A 9 -13.17 -10.69 -13.73
CA GLU A 9 -12.95 -11.86 -14.58
C GLU A 9 -13.13 -11.53 -16.07
N ASP A 10 -14.15 -10.76 -16.43
CA ASP A 10 -14.40 -10.33 -17.80
C ASP A 10 -13.27 -9.43 -18.30
N PHE A 11 -12.81 -8.48 -17.45
CA PHE A 11 -11.66 -7.65 -17.74
C PHE A 11 -10.38 -8.47 -17.97
N LEU A 12 -10.12 -9.45 -17.10
CA LEU A 12 -8.93 -10.29 -17.19
C LEU A 12 -8.92 -11.13 -18.46
N LYS A 13 -10.09 -11.65 -18.87
CA LYS A 13 -10.25 -12.41 -20.11
C LYS A 13 -10.08 -11.51 -21.34
N GLU A 14 -10.66 -10.30 -21.33
CA GLU A 14 -10.60 -9.36 -22.44
C GLU A 14 -9.17 -8.84 -22.68
N TYR A 15 -8.39 -8.62 -21.61
CA TYR A 15 -7.06 -8.00 -21.69
C TYR A 15 -5.90 -8.95 -21.47
N GLU A 16 -6.17 -10.26 -21.34
CA GLU A 16 -5.15 -11.29 -21.05
C GLU A 16 -4.23 -10.92 -19.85
N VAL A 17 -4.81 -10.24 -18.85
CA VAL A 17 -4.07 -9.80 -17.66
C VAL A 17 -3.94 -10.95 -16.69
N ASP A 18 -2.73 -11.46 -16.55
CA ASP A 18 -2.39 -12.44 -15.54
C ASP A 18 -2.08 -11.74 -14.21
N ILE A 19 -2.85 -12.03 -13.16
CA ILE A 19 -2.71 -11.44 -11.84
C ILE A 19 -1.75 -12.27 -10.98
N PRO A 20 -0.64 -11.69 -10.50
CA PRO A 20 0.23 -12.34 -9.54
C PRO A 20 -0.53 -12.68 -8.25
N ILE A 21 -0.26 -13.86 -7.69
CA ILE A 21 -0.88 -14.32 -6.43
C ILE A 21 -0.09 -13.88 -5.19
N SER A 22 1.14 -13.41 -5.37
CA SER A 22 2.02 -12.96 -4.29
C SER A 22 2.83 -11.72 -4.67
N ASP A 23 3.31 -10.99 -3.67
CA ASP A 23 4.21 -9.85 -3.90
C ASP A 23 5.56 -10.27 -4.46
N VAL A 24 6.05 -11.46 -4.13
CA VAL A 24 7.30 -12.00 -4.69
C VAL A 24 7.18 -12.21 -6.19
N GLU A 25 6.11 -12.86 -6.63
CA GLU A 25 5.82 -13.06 -8.05
C GLU A 25 5.61 -11.73 -8.79
N ALA A 26 4.83 -10.82 -8.21
CA ALA A 26 4.57 -9.51 -8.78
C ALA A 26 5.85 -8.66 -8.91
N PHE A 27 6.72 -8.71 -7.90
CA PHE A 27 8.00 -8.00 -7.89
C PHE A 27 8.92 -8.45 -9.02
N GLU A 28 8.95 -9.75 -9.31
CA GLU A 28 9.74 -10.30 -10.40
C GLU A 28 9.11 -10.05 -11.77
N LYS A 29 7.78 -10.21 -11.87
CA LYS A 29 7.03 -10.05 -13.11
C LYS A 29 7.06 -8.61 -13.61
N TYR A 30 6.87 -7.64 -12.72
CA TYR A 30 6.75 -6.22 -13.05
C TYR A 30 8.00 -5.42 -12.72
N ARG A 31 9.18 -5.90 -13.13
CA ARG A 31 10.50 -5.30 -12.80
C ARG A 31 10.62 -3.81 -13.09
N ASN A 32 9.97 -3.31 -14.14
CA ASN A 32 9.99 -1.89 -14.49
C ASN A 32 9.19 -1.01 -13.53
N TYR A 33 8.31 -1.62 -12.73
CA TYR A 33 7.38 -0.93 -11.82
C TYR A 33 7.64 -1.27 -10.35
N ASN A 34 8.53 -2.21 -10.05
CA ASN A 34 8.75 -2.72 -8.69
C ASN A 34 9.32 -1.68 -7.70
N LYS A 35 9.74 -0.50 -8.16
CA LYS A 35 10.12 0.63 -7.31
C LYS A 35 9.02 1.05 -6.34
N VAL A 36 7.75 0.81 -6.66
CA VAL A 36 6.61 1.14 -5.80
C VAL A 36 6.58 0.35 -4.49
N TYR A 37 7.28 -0.79 -4.43
CA TYR A 37 7.48 -1.55 -3.19
C TYR A 37 8.41 -0.86 -2.19
N ASN A 38 9.18 0.14 -2.63
CA ASN A 38 10.02 0.95 -1.75
C ASN A 38 9.16 1.97 -0.98
N LYS A 39 8.75 1.60 0.23
CA LYS A 39 7.88 2.41 1.10
C LYS A 39 8.51 3.74 1.52
N LEU A 40 9.84 3.81 1.59
CA LEU A 40 10.55 5.07 1.85
C LEU A 40 10.44 6.02 0.66
N GLU A 41 10.57 5.52 -0.57
CA GLU A 41 10.41 6.30 -1.79
C GLU A 41 8.99 6.84 -1.91
N ILE A 42 7.98 5.98 -1.69
CA ILE A 42 6.56 6.37 -1.67
C ILE A 42 6.28 7.45 -0.61
N ALA A 43 6.83 7.31 0.60
CA ALA A 43 6.68 8.31 1.66
C ALA A 43 7.30 9.66 1.25
N LYS A 44 8.52 9.65 0.71
CA LYS A 44 9.21 10.87 0.25
C LYS A 44 8.52 11.53 -0.94
N PHE A 45 7.97 10.75 -1.86
CA PHE A 45 7.21 11.26 -3.00
C PHE A 45 6.01 12.11 -2.55
N GLN A 46 5.41 11.76 -1.41
CA GLN A 46 4.29 12.47 -0.82
C GLN A 46 4.72 13.60 0.16
N ASN A 47 6.02 13.92 0.24
CA ASN A 47 6.63 14.90 1.15
C ASN A 47 6.46 14.57 2.64
N LEU A 48 6.31 13.29 3.00
CA LEU A 48 6.33 12.87 4.40
C LEU A 48 7.73 12.99 5.01
N ASP A 49 7.81 13.35 6.29
CA ASP A 49 9.08 13.29 7.03
C ASP A 49 9.46 11.83 7.28
N ALA A 50 10.35 11.31 6.44
CA ALA A 50 10.75 9.92 6.41
C ALA A 50 12.22 9.79 6.03
N ASN A 51 13.00 8.96 6.74
CA ASN A 51 14.41 8.72 6.44
C ASN A 51 14.84 7.31 6.89
N PRO A 52 15.91 6.77 6.29
CA PRO A 52 16.49 5.52 6.75
C PRO A 52 17.12 5.70 8.15
N PHE A 53 17.21 4.61 8.90
CA PHE A 53 18.02 4.60 10.11
C PHE A 53 19.52 4.68 9.73
N PRO A 54 20.36 5.40 10.51
CA PRO A 54 20.09 6.03 11.81
C PRO A 54 19.73 7.53 11.74
N CYS A 55 19.30 8.06 10.60
CA CYS A 55 18.91 9.48 10.51
C CYS A 55 17.88 9.83 11.58
N PHE A 56 18.11 10.89 12.33
CA PHE A 56 17.29 11.24 13.49
C PHE A 56 16.02 12.01 13.08
N PRO A 57 14.81 11.61 13.58
CA PRO A 57 13.58 12.32 13.30
C PRO A 57 13.51 13.65 14.09
N LYS A 58 12.83 14.64 13.52
CA LYS A 58 12.61 15.94 14.18
C LYS A 58 11.57 15.86 15.30
N LYS A 59 10.62 14.92 15.17
CA LYS A 59 9.48 14.76 16.10
C LYS A 59 9.21 13.30 16.38
N PHE A 60 8.54 13.02 17.48
CA PHE A 60 7.98 11.73 17.87
C PHE A 60 6.47 11.89 18.13
N PRO A 61 5.66 10.84 17.99
CA PRO A 61 6.04 9.49 17.59
C PRO A 61 6.32 9.36 16.10
N ILE A 62 7.05 8.29 15.74
CA ILE A 62 7.29 7.84 14.37
C ILE A 62 6.90 6.37 14.23
N VAL A 63 6.80 5.89 12.99
CA VAL A 63 6.65 4.46 12.66
C VAL A 63 7.94 3.99 12.00
N SER A 64 8.55 2.93 12.55
CA SER A 64 9.60 2.15 11.89
C SER A 64 8.97 1.01 11.11
N LYS A 65 9.40 0.81 9.87
CA LYS A 65 8.96 -0.31 9.03
C LYS A 65 10.03 -0.66 7.98
N PRO A 66 10.04 -1.91 7.47
CA PRO A 66 10.95 -2.28 6.39
C PRO A 66 10.77 -1.40 5.16
N ILE A 67 11.87 -1.09 4.47
CA ILE A 67 11.84 -0.34 3.21
C ILE A 67 11.07 -1.13 2.15
N ILE A 68 11.36 -2.42 2.04
CA ILE A 68 10.64 -3.38 1.18
C ILE A 68 10.19 -4.55 2.06
N ASN A 69 8.95 -4.97 1.91
CA ASN A 69 8.40 -6.17 2.54
C ASN A 69 7.47 -6.87 1.54
N LEU A 70 7.91 -8.02 1.03
CA LEU A 70 7.15 -8.84 0.08
C LEU A 70 6.33 -9.95 0.74
N PHE A 71 6.32 -10.00 2.09
CA PHE A 71 5.62 -11.03 2.87
C PHE A 71 4.36 -10.52 3.58
N GLY A 72 4.03 -9.22 3.41
CA GLY A 72 2.83 -8.62 4.00
C GLY A 72 2.81 -8.56 5.54
N MET A 73 1.59 -8.53 6.12
CA MET A 73 1.28 -8.65 7.54
C MET A 73 1.93 -7.60 8.47
N GLY A 74 2.42 -6.46 7.96
CA GLY A 74 3.06 -5.43 8.78
C GLY A 74 4.28 -5.92 9.57
N LEU A 75 4.93 -7.00 9.13
CA LEU A 75 6.09 -7.59 9.80
C LEU A 75 7.17 -6.54 10.05
N ASN A 76 7.71 -6.52 11.27
CA ASN A 76 8.76 -5.59 11.70
C ASN A 76 8.36 -4.10 11.65
N ALA A 77 7.05 -3.79 11.65
CA ALA A 77 6.55 -2.44 11.80
C ALA A 77 6.19 -2.16 13.26
N PHE A 78 6.66 -1.03 13.81
CA PHE A 78 6.38 -0.65 15.20
C PHE A 78 6.45 0.86 15.40
N LYS A 79 5.69 1.33 16.42
CA LYS A 79 5.66 2.73 16.83
C LYS A 79 6.82 3.04 17.78
N ILE A 80 7.62 4.04 17.45
CA ILE A 80 8.69 4.59 18.30
C ILE A 80 8.21 5.92 18.87
N SER A 81 8.04 5.99 20.19
CA SER A 81 7.40 7.12 20.85
C SER A 81 8.38 8.12 21.47
N SER A 82 9.69 7.84 21.48
CA SER A 82 10.69 8.71 22.12
C SER A 82 12.09 8.52 21.57
N LYS A 83 12.94 9.53 21.79
CA LYS A 83 14.37 9.50 21.46
C LYS A 83 15.09 8.28 22.07
N LYS A 84 14.80 7.96 23.31
CA LYS A 84 15.41 6.79 23.98
C LYS A 84 15.08 5.50 23.22
N LYS A 85 13.79 5.27 22.92
CA LYS A 85 13.36 4.08 22.16
C LYS A 85 13.95 4.05 20.74
N PHE A 86 14.19 5.21 20.12
CA PHE A 86 14.84 5.28 18.82
C PHE A 86 16.29 4.79 18.90
N ILE A 87 17.05 5.22 19.92
CA ILE A 87 18.45 4.82 20.12
C ILE A 87 18.56 3.34 20.47
N ASP A 88 17.65 2.85 21.32
CA ASP A 88 17.63 1.44 21.76
C ASP A 88 17.20 0.49 20.63
N HIS A 89 16.64 1.03 19.54
CA HIS A 89 16.06 0.26 18.46
C HIS A 89 16.53 0.80 17.09
N LEU A 90 17.68 0.33 16.64
CA LEU A 90 18.27 0.67 15.34
C LEU A 90 18.19 -0.53 14.39
N PRO A 91 17.03 -0.81 13.79
CA PRO A 91 16.87 -1.95 12.90
C PRO A 91 17.63 -1.75 11.61
N THR A 92 18.17 -2.83 11.06
CA THR A 92 18.70 -2.87 9.70
C THR A 92 17.55 -2.98 8.70
N ASN A 93 17.72 -2.39 7.51
CA ASN A 93 16.75 -2.44 6.40
C ASN A 93 15.39 -1.77 6.67
N ASN A 94 15.24 -1.06 7.79
CA ASN A 94 14.07 -0.25 8.07
C ASN A 94 14.33 1.24 7.78
N PHE A 95 13.25 1.94 7.58
CA PHE A 95 13.19 3.40 7.63
C PHE A 95 12.16 3.82 8.68
N TRP A 96 12.21 5.06 9.09
CA TRP A 96 11.15 5.66 9.87
C TRP A 96 10.37 6.67 9.04
N CYS A 97 9.09 6.79 9.36
CA CYS A 97 8.19 7.80 8.82
C CYS A 97 7.46 8.46 9.96
N GLU A 98 7.09 9.73 9.81
CA GLU A 98 6.21 10.41 10.75
C GLU A 98 4.95 9.58 11.03
N PHE A 99 4.42 9.71 12.25
CA PHE A 99 3.23 8.97 12.66
C PHE A 99 1.99 9.58 12.04
N LEU A 100 1.35 8.84 11.16
CA LEU A 100 0.12 9.23 10.48
C LEU A 100 -1.10 8.78 11.27
N GLU A 101 -2.16 9.57 11.21
CA GLU A 101 -3.48 9.27 11.77
C GLU A 101 -4.54 9.36 10.68
N GLY A 102 -5.67 8.70 10.91
CA GLY A 102 -6.81 8.69 10.00
C GLY A 102 -7.35 7.29 9.72
N ASP A 103 -8.31 7.24 8.83
CA ASP A 103 -8.90 5.98 8.38
C ASP A 103 -7.90 5.18 7.56
N HIS A 104 -7.91 3.86 7.79
CA HIS A 104 -7.11 2.93 7.02
C HIS A 104 -7.97 2.36 5.90
N LEU A 105 -7.59 2.68 4.66
CA LEU A 105 -8.31 2.22 3.47
C LEU A 105 -7.41 1.33 2.64
N GLY A 106 -8.01 0.26 2.11
CA GLY A 106 -7.41 -0.59 1.08
C GLY A 106 -8.09 -0.31 -0.26
N TRP A 107 -7.33 -0.11 -1.30
CA TRP A 107 -7.79 0.20 -2.64
C TRP A 107 -7.28 -0.85 -3.62
N ASP A 108 -8.16 -1.46 -4.38
CA ASP A 108 -7.78 -2.30 -5.51
C ASP A 108 -8.13 -1.58 -6.81
N PHE A 109 -7.12 -1.33 -7.63
CA PHE A 109 -7.24 -0.66 -8.92
C PHE A 109 -7.00 -1.64 -10.05
N VAL A 110 -7.81 -1.52 -11.10
CA VAL A 110 -7.50 -2.05 -12.41
C VAL A 110 -6.94 -0.90 -13.24
N ILE A 111 -5.71 -1.04 -13.68
CA ILE A 111 -4.99 -0.03 -14.44
C ILE A 111 -4.73 -0.56 -15.85
N ARG A 112 -4.98 0.29 -16.86
CA ARG A 112 -4.67 0.05 -18.27
C ARG A 112 -3.90 1.23 -18.83
N ASP A 113 -2.75 0.96 -19.44
CA ASP A 113 -1.87 1.99 -20.03
C ASP A 113 -1.62 3.17 -19.06
N GLY A 114 -1.45 2.86 -17.78
CA GLY A 114 -1.24 3.86 -16.74
C GLY A 114 -2.48 4.63 -16.29
N LYS A 115 -3.69 4.22 -16.71
CA LYS A 115 -4.95 4.87 -16.34
C LYS A 115 -5.82 3.94 -15.50
N ILE A 116 -6.42 4.49 -14.45
CA ILE A 116 -7.43 3.77 -13.67
C ILE A 116 -8.66 3.59 -14.54
N ILE A 117 -9.09 2.33 -14.73
CA ILE A 117 -10.34 2.02 -15.45
C ILE A 117 -11.42 1.50 -14.49
N TYR A 118 -11.01 0.94 -13.36
CA TYR A 118 -11.92 0.48 -12.31
C TYR A 118 -11.23 0.48 -10.96
N TYR A 119 -11.98 0.62 -9.88
CA TYR A 119 -11.46 0.47 -8.52
C TYR A 119 -12.53 0.06 -7.53
N VAL A 120 -12.09 -0.53 -6.44
CA VAL A 120 -12.88 -0.73 -5.21
C VAL A 120 -12.09 -0.23 -4.02
N CYS A 121 -12.82 0.15 -2.98
CA CYS A 121 -12.22 0.64 -1.74
C CYS A 121 -12.83 -0.07 -0.55
N PHE A 122 -11.98 -0.37 0.43
CA PHE A 122 -12.37 -1.03 1.68
C PHE A 122 -11.88 -0.21 2.87
N TYR A 123 -12.73 -0.09 3.87
CA TYR A 123 -12.37 0.46 5.18
C TYR A 123 -11.89 -0.65 6.11
N GLY A 124 -10.69 -0.50 6.65
CA GLY A 124 -10.10 -1.42 7.62
C GLY A 124 -10.38 -0.98 9.06
N LYS A 125 -11.21 -1.72 9.79
CA LYS A 125 -11.40 -1.49 11.23
C LYS A 125 -10.23 -2.06 12.00
N LYS A 126 -9.34 -1.20 12.49
CA LYS A 126 -8.16 -1.61 13.28
C LYS A 126 -8.55 -2.34 14.56
N LEU A 127 -7.87 -3.44 14.85
CA LEU A 127 -7.88 -4.13 16.12
C LEU A 127 -6.70 -3.67 16.98
N ASN A 128 -5.49 -3.76 16.42
CA ASN A 128 -4.23 -3.32 17.00
C ASN A 128 -3.35 -2.67 15.93
N PHE A 129 -2.13 -2.29 16.26
CA PHE A 129 -1.15 -1.80 15.31
C PHE A 129 -0.81 -2.90 14.28
N GLY A 130 -1.13 -2.63 12.99
CA GLY A 130 -0.87 -3.58 11.89
C GLY A 130 -1.86 -4.74 11.75
N THR A 131 -2.94 -4.80 12.58
CA THR A 131 -3.97 -5.84 12.46
C THR A 131 -5.38 -5.25 12.41
N PHE A 132 -6.27 -5.93 11.70
CA PHE A 132 -7.63 -5.48 11.47
C PHE A 132 -8.64 -6.48 12.05
N LYS A 133 -9.76 -5.96 12.56
CA LYS A 133 -10.88 -6.76 13.03
C LYS A 133 -11.74 -7.25 11.85
N TYR A 134 -11.95 -6.37 10.89
CA TYR A 134 -12.67 -6.64 9.64
C TYR A 134 -12.36 -5.55 8.60
N TRP A 135 -12.69 -5.86 7.36
CA TRP A 135 -12.73 -4.92 6.26
C TRP A 135 -14.16 -4.80 5.75
N SER A 136 -14.60 -3.61 5.38
CA SER A 136 -15.92 -3.36 4.79
C SER A 136 -15.76 -2.53 3.52
N GLN A 137 -16.44 -2.89 2.46
CA GLN A 137 -16.44 -2.13 1.21
C GLN A 137 -17.09 -0.77 1.42
N ILE A 138 -16.52 0.25 0.79
CA ILE A 138 -17.07 1.60 0.72
C ILE A 138 -17.56 1.84 -0.72
N GLU A 139 -18.75 2.40 -0.86
CA GLU A 139 -19.29 2.74 -2.19
C GLU A 139 -18.56 3.95 -2.77
N SER A 140 -17.84 3.73 -3.87
CA SER A 140 -17.26 4.74 -4.77
C SER A 140 -16.71 6.01 -4.10
N PRO A 141 -15.82 5.93 -3.10
CA PRO A 141 -15.25 7.12 -2.51
C PRO A 141 -14.36 7.84 -3.54
N LYS A 142 -14.27 9.17 -3.45
CA LYS A 142 -13.34 9.93 -4.31
C LYS A 142 -11.92 9.42 -4.13
N ILE A 143 -11.23 9.14 -5.23
CA ILE A 143 -9.82 8.76 -5.22
C ILE A 143 -8.99 9.91 -4.62
N LEU A 144 -8.04 9.57 -3.76
CA LEU A 144 -7.19 10.55 -3.11
C LEU A 144 -6.16 11.12 -4.09
N ASP A 145 -5.92 12.43 -4.00
CA ASP A 145 -4.96 13.13 -4.88
C ASP A 145 -3.54 12.50 -4.85
N ASN A 146 -3.13 11.95 -3.71
CA ASN A 146 -1.83 11.27 -3.60
C ASN A 146 -1.81 9.94 -4.37
N ILE A 147 -2.92 9.22 -4.45
CA ILE A 147 -3.05 8.01 -5.26
C ILE A 147 -2.91 8.38 -6.74
N GLU A 148 -3.68 9.38 -7.23
CA GLU A 148 -3.62 9.83 -8.62
C GLU A 148 -2.19 10.23 -9.01
N LYS A 149 -1.50 11.03 -8.18
CA LYS A 149 -0.10 11.44 -8.42
C LYS A 149 0.86 10.24 -8.49
N ILE A 150 0.69 9.24 -7.63
CA ILE A 150 1.51 8.03 -7.64
C ILE A 150 1.27 7.24 -8.92
N ILE A 151 0.00 7.10 -9.34
CA ILE A 151 -0.35 6.40 -10.58
C ILE A 151 0.24 7.12 -11.79
N ASP A 152 0.04 8.42 -11.90
CA ASP A 152 0.56 9.24 -13.01
C ASP A 152 2.09 9.19 -13.13
N TYR A 153 2.79 9.07 -12.01
CA TYR A 153 4.25 9.07 -12.00
C TYR A 153 4.86 7.69 -12.22
N TYR A 154 4.39 6.67 -11.45
CA TYR A 154 5.04 5.36 -11.41
C TYR A 154 4.45 4.35 -12.39
N PHE A 155 3.21 4.54 -12.89
CA PHE A 155 2.49 3.52 -13.64
C PHE A 155 2.30 3.83 -15.14
N LYS A 156 3.11 4.72 -15.70
CA LYS A 156 3.06 5.01 -17.15
C LYS A 156 3.24 3.76 -17.98
N GLY A 157 2.23 3.41 -18.80
CA GLY A 157 2.21 2.21 -19.65
C GLY A 157 2.00 0.90 -18.88
N TYR A 158 1.72 0.94 -17.57
CA TYR A 158 1.38 -0.25 -16.79
C TYR A 158 -0.04 -0.72 -17.12
N THR A 159 -0.19 -2.04 -17.30
CA THR A 159 -1.50 -2.70 -17.38
C THR A 159 -1.50 -3.86 -16.38
N GLY A 160 -2.46 -3.88 -15.46
CA GLY A 160 -2.56 -4.88 -14.40
C GLY A 160 -3.33 -4.41 -13.18
N MET A 161 -3.26 -5.19 -12.13
CA MET A 161 -3.82 -4.85 -10.83
C MET A 161 -2.81 -4.12 -9.95
N VAL A 162 -3.31 -3.17 -9.18
CA VAL A 162 -2.53 -2.47 -8.15
C VAL A 162 -3.36 -2.38 -6.88
N ASN A 163 -2.84 -2.89 -5.78
CA ASN A 163 -3.39 -2.63 -4.47
C ASN A 163 -2.62 -1.49 -3.79
N MET A 164 -3.31 -0.56 -3.18
CA MET A 164 -2.73 0.50 -2.35
C MET A 164 -3.40 0.53 -0.99
N GLU A 165 -2.59 0.63 0.06
CA GLU A 165 -3.09 0.93 1.40
C GLU A 165 -2.85 2.40 1.73
N THR A 166 -3.87 3.05 2.31
CA THR A 166 -3.75 4.45 2.76
C THR A 166 -4.07 4.60 4.23
N LEU A 167 -3.46 5.63 4.85
CA LEU A 167 -3.78 6.06 6.20
C LEU A 167 -4.06 7.56 6.15
N GLY A 168 -5.32 7.94 6.40
CA GLY A 168 -5.79 9.28 6.05
C GLY A 168 -5.61 9.54 4.55
N ASN A 169 -4.92 10.62 4.20
CA ASN A 169 -4.70 11.01 2.81
C ASN A 169 -3.40 10.47 2.19
N TYR A 170 -2.65 9.64 2.91
CA TYR A 170 -1.33 9.19 2.47
C TYR A 170 -1.29 7.72 2.12
N VAL A 171 -0.69 7.39 0.98
CA VAL A 171 -0.39 6.01 0.60
C VAL A 171 0.76 5.50 1.45
N ILE A 172 0.57 4.35 2.10
CA ILE A 172 1.55 3.74 3.02
C ILE A 172 2.16 2.45 2.49
N GLU A 173 1.49 1.78 1.57
CA GLU A 173 1.95 0.57 0.87
C GLU A 173 1.38 0.53 -0.55
N VAL A 174 2.13 -0.07 -1.48
CA VAL A 174 1.71 -0.33 -2.86
C VAL A 174 2.14 -1.74 -3.23
N HIS A 175 1.22 -2.49 -3.84
CA HIS A 175 1.42 -3.87 -4.29
C HIS A 175 0.98 -4.00 -5.75
N LEU A 176 1.73 -4.75 -6.56
CA LEU A 176 1.43 -5.00 -7.98
C LEU A 176 0.58 -6.27 -8.16
N ARG A 177 -0.35 -6.47 -7.27
CA ARG A 177 -1.31 -7.56 -7.22
C ARG A 177 -2.63 -7.08 -6.61
N MET A 178 -3.62 -7.94 -6.58
CA MET A 178 -4.86 -7.68 -5.85
C MET A 178 -4.63 -7.77 -4.34
N GLY A 179 -5.37 -7.01 -3.56
CA GLY A 179 -5.33 -7.06 -2.10
C GLY A 179 -5.78 -8.42 -1.55
N ASP A 180 -5.28 -8.75 -0.36
CA ASP A 180 -5.62 -10.01 0.34
C ASP A 180 -7.01 -9.95 0.99
N ILE A 181 -7.81 -8.93 0.70
CA ILE A 181 -9.17 -8.79 1.23
C ILE A 181 -10.04 -9.82 0.52
N LYS A 182 -9.99 -11.04 1.01
CA LYS A 182 -11.02 -12.02 0.67
C LYS A 182 -12.32 -11.45 1.21
N THR A 183 -13.26 -11.19 0.32
CA THR A 183 -14.63 -10.86 0.71
C THR A 183 -15.09 -11.96 1.64
N CYS A 184 -15.17 -11.67 2.94
CA CYS A 184 -15.98 -12.48 3.82
C CYS A 184 -17.39 -12.33 3.27
N ASP A 185 -17.99 -13.43 2.79
CA ASP A 185 -19.40 -13.47 2.50
C ASP A 185 -20.13 -13.03 3.79
N LEU A 186 -20.76 -11.87 3.73
CA LEU A 186 -21.69 -11.39 4.77
C LEU A 186 -23.02 -12.10 4.62
#